data_5cbfda7b08a6afb179767083f2cb6b03
#
_entry.id   5cbfda7b08a6afb179767083f2cb6b03
#
_cell.length_a   1.000
_cell.length_b   1.000
_cell.length_c   1.000
_cell.angle_alpha   90.00
_cell.angle_beta   90.00
_cell.angle_gamma   90.00
#
_symmetry.space_group_name_H-M   'P 1'
#
loop_
_entity.id
_entity.type
_entity.pdbx_description
1 polymer ?
#
loop_
_entity_poly.entity_id
_entity_poly.type
_entity_poly.pdbx_seq_one_letter_code
_entity_poly.pdbx_strand_id
1 'polypeptide(L)'
;MRYYQQIDESDCGPACLAMIASYYNHHQTISRIREFAGTTTNGTNIKGMLDAATEIGLKGHALKGNKDTFSKQLPTPFIVTIIDDDNNTHFIIIKKILSKKIVIIDPNPMKKKSIIRNEDFIRIWTGIIILFEPSINLQTKKEKNFFLPFFSILSRNKKVISFSILASLLLLLLGVITAFFYKYLFDEILFSNSIFSLNSFSLLVPVENRHSVTG
;
A
#
# COMPACT_ATOMS: atom_id res chain seq x y z
N MET A 1 15.92 -11.81 -5.73
CA MET A 1 14.45 -11.86 -5.59
C MET A 1 14.03 -10.85 -4.54
N ARG A 2 13.27 -9.83 -4.94
CA ARG A 2 12.69 -8.79 -4.07
C ARG A 2 11.45 -9.36 -3.39
N TYR A 3 11.21 -9.01 -2.12
CA TYR A 3 10.01 -9.42 -1.41
C TYR A 3 8.84 -8.47 -1.76
N TYR A 4 7.69 -9.05 -2.06
CA TYR A 4 6.42 -8.36 -2.26
C TYR A 4 5.42 -8.95 -1.26
N GLN A 5 4.87 -8.10 -0.40
CA GLN A 5 3.81 -8.52 0.53
C GLN A 5 2.44 -8.48 -0.15
N GLN A 6 1.57 -9.41 0.17
CA GLN A 6 0.17 -9.35 -0.25
C GLN A 6 -0.52 -8.13 0.37
N ILE A 7 -1.46 -7.54 -0.36
CA ILE A 7 -2.23 -6.38 0.09
C ILE A 7 -3.48 -6.86 0.83
N ASP A 8 -4.13 -7.89 0.31
CA ASP A 8 -5.25 -8.59 0.93
C ASP A 8 -5.05 -10.12 0.83
N GLU A 9 -5.98 -10.89 1.38
CA GLU A 9 -5.89 -12.36 1.40
C GLU A 9 -5.95 -12.99 0.00
N SER A 10 -6.60 -12.33 -0.95
CA SER A 10 -6.72 -12.81 -2.33
C SER A 10 -5.44 -12.62 -3.17
N ASP A 11 -4.48 -11.84 -2.67
CA ASP A 11 -3.28 -11.42 -3.40
C ASP A 11 -2.08 -12.36 -3.21
N CYS A 12 -2.21 -13.45 -2.47
CA CYS A 12 -1.09 -14.37 -2.22
C CYS A 12 -0.45 -14.89 -3.52
N GLY A 13 -1.26 -15.27 -4.52
CA GLY A 13 -0.79 -15.70 -5.83
C GLY A 13 -0.05 -14.60 -6.59
N PRO A 14 -0.70 -13.45 -6.88
CA PRO A 14 -0.06 -12.30 -7.53
C PRO A 14 1.23 -11.83 -6.86
N ALA A 15 1.29 -11.79 -5.52
CA ALA A 15 2.48 -11.41 -4.78
C ALA A 15 3.62 -12.44 -4.96
N CYS A 16 3.31 -13.74 -4.92
CA CYS A 16 4.27 -14.79 -5.22
C CYS A 16 4.81 -14.67 -6.66
N LEU A 17 3.94 -14.44 -7.64
CA LEU A 17 4.37 -14.29 -9.03
C LEU A 17 5.22 -13.03 -9.24
N ALA A 18 4.92 -11.92 -8.56
CA ALA A 18 5.76 -10.72 -8.56
C ALA A 18 7.17 -11.00 -7.99
N MET A 19 7.26 -11.79 -6.93
CA MET A 19 8.53 -12.22 -6.36
C MET A 19 9.34 -13.09 -7.33
N ILE A 20 8.71 -14.05 -8.01
CA ILE A 20 9.34 -14.88 -9.05
C ILE A 20 9.79 -14.02 -10.24
N ALA A 21 8.94 -13.11 -10.72
CA ALA A 21 9.32 -12.19 -11.78
C ALA A 21 10.55 -11.36 -11.39
N SER A 22 10.62 -10.88 -10.17
CA SER A 22 11.78 -10.14 -9.66
C SER A 22 13.06 -10.98 -9.59
N TYR A 23 12.94 -12.29 -9.38
CA TYR A 23 14.08 -13.20 -9.43
C TYR A 23 14.72 -13.24 -10.83
N TYR A 24 13.91 -13.14 -11.87
CA TYR A 24 14.36 -13.03 -13.26
C TYR A 24 14.63 -11.58 -13.71
N ASN A 25 14.82 -10.63 -12.77
CA ASN A 25 15.04 -9.21 -13.05
C ASN A 25 13.89 -8.54 -13.82
N HIS A 26 12.69 -9.10 -13.73
CA HIS A 26 11.49 -8.57 -14.36
C HIS A 26 10.52 -8.08 -13.27
N HIS A 27 10.57 -6.78 -12.99
CA HIS A 27 9.77 -6.20 -11.92
C HIS A 27 8.35 -5.89 -12.41
N GLN A 28 7.36 -6.43 -11.72
CA GLN A 28 5.94 -6.19 -11.96
C GLN A 28 5.24 -5.78 -10.67
N THR A 29 4.19 -4.97 -10.78
CA THR A 29 3.34 -4.63 -9.64
C THR A 29 2.33 -5.74 -9.37
N ILE A 30 1.96 -5.93 -8.09
CA ILE A 30 0.93 -6.91 -7.71
C ILE A 30 -0.39 -6.61 -8.42
N SER A 31 -0.79 -5.32 -8.50
CA SER A 31 -2.04 -4.90 -9.15
C SER A 31 -2.10 -5.32 -10.62
N ARG A 32 -0.99 -5.21 -11.36
CA ARG A 32 -0.95 -5.62 -12.76
C ARG A 32 -1.02 -7.14 -12.93
N ILE A 33 -0.34 -7.89 -12.07
CA ILE A 33 -0.41 -9.35 -12.07
C ILE A 33 -1.81 -9.81 -11.69
N ARG A 34 -2.45 -9.16 -10.72
CA ARG A 34 -3.83 -9.38 -10.29
C ARG A 34 -4.82 -9.25 -11.47
N GLU A 35 -4.66 -8.21 -12.28
CA GLU A 35 -5.47 -7.97 -13.47
C GLU A 35 -5.30 -9.12 -14.49
N PHE A 36 -4.07 -9.48 -14.82
CA PHE A 36 -3.78 -10.57 -15.77
C PHE A 36 -4.19 -11.94 -15.26
N ALA A 37 -4.11 -12.17 -13.96
CA ALA A 37 -4.51 -13.43 -13.32
C ALA A 37 -6.04 -13.57 -13.15
N GLY A 38 -6.81 -12.51 -13.39
CA GLY A 38 -8.24 -12.49 -13.11
C GLY A 38 -8.55 -12.77 -11.64
N THR A 39 -7.73 -12.22 -10.73
CA THR A 39 -7.90 -12.41 -9.28
C THR A 39 -9.22 -11.82 -8.82
N THR A 40 -10.01 -12.62 -8.12
CA THR A 40 -11.28 -12.22 -7.51
C THR A 40 -11.16 -12.14 -5.99
N THR A 41 -12.25 -11.84 -5.30
CA THR A 41 -12.32 -11.90 -3.83
C THR A 41 -12.04 -13.32 -3.27
N ASN A 42 -12.25 -14.35 -4.08
CA ASN A 42 -11.96 -15.74 -3.71
C ASN A 42 -10.50 -16.15 -4.01
N GLY A 43 -9.65 -15.18 -4.38
CA GLY A 43 -8.25 -15.43 -4.71
C GLY A 43 -7.98 -15.67 -6.20
N THR A 44 -6.83 -16.26 -6.48
CA THR A 44 -6.35 -16.57 -7.84
C THR A 44 -6.29 -18.08 -8.05
N ASN A 45 -6.80 -18.57 -9.16
CA ASN A 45 -6.64 -19.96 -9.52
C ASN A 45 -5.33 -20.21 -10.29
N ILE A 46 -4.94 -21.49 -10.43
CA ILE A 46 -3.69 -21.88 -11.07
C ILE A 46 -3.65 -21.45 -12.54
N LYS A 47 -4.78 -21.56 -13.26
CA LYS A 47 -4.85 -21.12 -14.66
C LYS A 47 -4.56 -19.62 -14.77
N GLY A 48 -5.21 -18.79 -13.96
CA GLY A 48 -4.95 -17.35 -13.92
C GLY A 48 -3.47 -17.02 -13.61
N MET A 49 -2.84 -17.79 -12.71
CA MET A 49 -1.39 -17.64 -12.44
C MET A 49 -0.53 -17.94 -13.68
N LEU A 50 -0.87 -18.95 -14.48
CA LEU A 50 -0.15 -19.29 -15.71
C LEU A 50 -0.39 -18.25 -16.81
N ASP A 51 -1.63 -17.80 -16.96
CA ASP A 51 -2.00 -16.75 -17.91
C ASP A 51 -1.26 -15.45 -17.57
N ALA A 52 -1.28 -15.03 -16.32
CA ALA A 52 -0.53 -13.84 -15.86
C ALA A 52 0.99 -14.00 -16.05
N ALA A 53 1.54 -15.18 -15.80
CA ALA A 53 2.95 -15.45 -16.04
C ALA A 53 3.31 -15.23 -17.52
N THR A 54 2.47 -15.70 -18.44
CA THR A 54 2.67 -15.54 -19.88
C THR A 54 2.65 -14.05 -20.29
N GLU A 55 1.67 -13.29 -19.76
CA GLU A 55 1.56 -11.84 -20.03
C GLU A 55 2.76 -11.02 -19.54
N ILE A 56 3.40 -11.49 -18.47
CA ILE A 56 4.61 -10.83 -17.97
C ILE A 56 5.91 -11.44 -18.54
N GLY A 57 5.82 -12.30 -19.54
CA GLY A 57 7.00 -12.86 -20.24
C GLY A 57 7.67 -14.04 -19.53
N LEU A 58 6.98 -14.69 -18.60
CA LEU A 58 7.40 -15.95 -17.99
C LEU A 58 6.59 -17.10 -18.57
N LYS A 59 7.20 -18.27 -18.70
CA LYS A 59 6.52 -19.51 -19.03
C LYS A 59 6.33 -20.32 -17.76
N GLY A 60 5.08 -20.56 -17.40
CA GLY A 60 4.72 -21.31 -16.20
C GLY A 60 4.28 -22.74 -16.51
N HIS A 61 4.66 -23.70 -15.67
CA HIS A 61 4.27 -25.09 -15.74
C HIS A 61 3.72 -25.56 -14.40
N ALA A 62 2.43 -25.87 -14.34
CA ALA A 62 1.82 -26.45 -13.15
C ALA A 62 1.92 -27.98 -13.21
N LEU A 63 2.43 -28.55 -12.14
CA LEU A 63 2.63 -29.98 -11.98
C LEU A 63 1.93 -30.46 -10.70
N LYS A 64 1.35 -31.65 -10.75
CA LYS A 64 0.86 -32.34 -9.56
C LYS A 64 1.91 -33.36 -9.16
N GLY A 65 2.43 -33.22 -7.96
CA GLY A 65 3.45 -34.10 -7.38
C GLY A 65 2.94 -34.89 -6.19
N ASN A 66 3.75 -35.83 -5.78
CA ASN A 66 3.61 -36.59 -4.55
C ASN A 66 4.84 -36.33 -3.63
N LYS A 67 4.92 -37.00 -2.49
CA LYS A 67 6.04 -36.85 -1.55
C LYS A 67 7.40 -37.09 -2.18
N ASP A 68 7.50 -38.04 -3.15
CA ASP A 68 8.75 -38.42 -3.81
C ASP A 68 9.17 -37.38 -4.87
N THR A 69 8.21 -36.62 -5.40
CA THR A 69 8.47 -35.52 -6.36
C THR A 69 9.23 -34.38 -5.70
N PHE A 70 9.07 -34.19 -4.39
CA PHE A 70 9.66 -33.08 -3.66
C PHE A 70 11.14 -33.40 -3.32
N SER A 71 12.01 -33.14 -4.26
CA SER A 71 13.45 -33.45 -4.16
C SER A 71 14.32 -32.21 -4.30
N LYS A 72 15.58 -32.33 -3.94
CA LYS A 72 16.60 -31.28 -4.10
C LYS A 72 16.90 -30.93 -5.56
N GLN A 73 16.44 -31.75 -6.52
CA GLN A 73 16.69 -31.54 -7.97
C GLN A 73 15.70 -30.57 -8.60
N LEU A 74 14.60 -30.20 -7.89
CA LEU A 74 13.66 -29.21 -8.39
C LEU A 74 14.34 -27.83 -8.52
N PRO A 75 14.18 -27.15 -9.67
CA PRO A 75 14.74 -25.83 -9.87
C PRO A 75 14.05 -24.81 -8.95
N THR A 76 14.81 -24.20 -8.04
CA THR A 76 14.32 -23.19 -7.12
C THR A 76 14.70 -21.78 -7.60
N PRO A 77 13.89 -20.74 -7.35
CA PRO A 77 12.62 -20.73 -6.60
C PRO A 77 11.41 -21.15 -7.44
N PHE A 78 10.39 -21.69 -6.80
CA PHE A 78 9.11 -22.04 -7.43
C PHE A 78 7.93 -21.81 -6.46
N ILE A 79 6.70 -21.74 -7.01
CA ILE A 79 5.49 -21.55 -6.23
C ILE A 79 4.85 -22.90 -5.93
N VAL A 80 4.28 -23.03 -4.73
CA VAL A 80 3.45 -24.17 -4.32
C VAL A 80 2.17 -23.67 -3.68
N THR A 81 1.16 -24.54 -3.62
CA THR A 81 -0.04 -24.27 -2.83
C THR A 81 -0.04 -25.13 -1.57
N ILE A 82 -0.41 -24.51 -0.47
CA ILE A 82 -0.60 -25.17 0.83
C ILE A 82 -2.01 -24.95 1.35
N ILE A 83 -2.41 -25.70 2.34
CA ILE A 83 -3.56 -25.38 3.17
C ILE A 83 -3.04 -24.58 4.36
N ASP A 84 -3.58 -23.40 4.56
CA ASP A 84 -3.23 -22.52 5.68
C ASP A 84 -3.97 -22.88 6.97
N ASP A 85 -3.74 -22.09 8.03
CA ASP A 85 -4.34 -22.31 9.34
C ASP A 85 -5.86 -22.13 9.35
N ASP A 86 -6.40 -21.36 8.39
CA ASP A 86 -7.84 -21.09 8.18
C ASP A 86 -8.50 -22.06 7.19
N ASN A 87 -7.78 -23.13 6.83
CA ASN A 87 -8.20 -24.16 5.87
C ASN A 87 -8.43 -23.65 4.44
N ASN A 88 -7.79 -22.52 4.08
CA ASN A 88 -7.82 -21.96 2.73
C ASN A 88 -6.60 -22.41 1.91
N THR A 89 -6.75 -22.40 0.58
CA THR A 89 -5.62 -22.61 -0.32
C THR A 89 -4.78 -21.35 -0.38
N HIS A 90 -3.50 -21.45 0.00
CA HIS A 90 -2.56 -20.34 0.05
C HIS A 90 -1.33 -20.60 -0.83
N PHE A 91 -0.87 -19.57 -1.57
CA PHE A 91 0.32 -19.63 -2.40
C PHE A 91 1.54 -19.16 -1.63
N ILE A 92 2.60 -19.96 -1.66
CA ILE A 92 3.91 -19.63 -1.07
C ILE A 92 5.03 -19.97 -2.05
N ILE A 93 6.23 -19.46 -1.80
CA ILE A 93 7.42 -19.72 -2.60
C ILE A 93 8.36 -20.65 -1.83
N ILE A 94 8.79 -21.70 -2.49
CA ILE A 94 9.94 -22.50 -2.05
C ILE A 94 11.20 -21.84 -2.59
N LYS A 95 11.97 -21.22 -1.69
CA LYS A 95 13.23 -20.57 -2.03
C LYS A 95 14.40 -21.53 -2.14
N LYS A 96 14.44 -22.55 -1.31
CA LYS A 96 15.53 -23.54 -1.26
C LYS A 96 15.07 -24.81 -0.57
N ILE A 97 15.49 -25.97 -1.11
CA ILE A 97 15.28 -27.27 -0.48
C ILE A 97 16.62 -27.73 0.12
N LEU A 98 16.62 -28.03 1.39
CA LEU A 98 17.76 -28.61 2.12
C LEU A 98 17.45 -30.09 2.43
N SER A 99 18.42 -30.83 2.96
CA SER A 99 18.24 -32.28 3.20
C SER A 99 17.03 -32.63 4.06
N LYS A 100 16.77 -31.86 5.12
CA LYS A 100 15.67 -32.11 6.08
C LYS A 100 14.76 -30.90 6.29
N LYS A 101 15.02 -29.79 5.62
CA LYS A 101 14.32 -28.53 5.83
C LYS A 101 14.08 -27.80 4.50
N ILE A 102 13.05 -27.00 4.46
CA ILE A 102 12.66 -26.17 3.32
C ILE A 102 12.64 -24.72 3.76
N VAL A 103 13.20 -23.84 2.95
CA VAL A 103 13.14 -22.38 3.13
C VAL A 103 11.98 -21.86 2.32
N ILE A 104 10.99 -21.32 3.02
CA ILE A 104 9.74 -20.79 2.47
C ILE A 104 9.79 -19.27 2.50
N ILE A 105 9.18 -18.64 1.51
CA ILE A 105 8.80 -17.22 1.53
C ILE A 105 7.30 -17.15 1.36
N ASP A 106 6.66 -16.56 2.36
CA ASP A 106 5.25 -16.32 2.41
C ASP A 106 4.98 -14.83 2.07
N PRO A 107 4.02 -14.52 1.18
CA PRO A 107 3.62 -13.15 0.91
C PRO A 107 2.91 -12.49 2.10
N ASN A 108 2.42 -13.27 3.08
CA ASN A 108 1.90 -12.77 4.33
C ASN A 108 3.04 -12.14 5.16
N PRO A 109 2.97 -10.83 5.49
CA PRO A 109 4.04 -10.13 6.18
C PRO A 109 4.33 -10.68 7.58
N MET A 110 3.37 -11.33 8.23
CA MET A 110 3.56 -11.96 9.55
C MET A 110 4.37 -13.25 9.48
N LYS A 111 4.28 -13.99 8.35
CA LYS A 111 4.98 -15.27 8.14
C LYS A 111 6.23 -15.14 7.25
N LYS A 112 6.41 -14.03 6.59
CA LYS A 112 7.39 -13.57 5.59
C LYS A 112 8.46 -14.59 5.14
N LYS A 113 9.27 -15.12 6.05
CA LYS A 113 10.30 -16.11 5.77
C LYS A 113 10.37 -17.12 6.92
N SER A 114 10.18 -18.37 6.59
CA SER A 114 10.23 -19.46 7.56
C SER A 114 11.08 -20.63 7.05
N ILE A 115 11.51 -21.46 8.00
CA ILE A 115 12.21 -22.71 7.73
C ILE A 115 11.38 -23.81 8.38
N ILE A 116 10.86 -24.70 7.55
CA ILE A 116 10.01 -25.80 7.98
C ILE A 116 10.70 -27.15 7.72
N ARG A 117 10.42 -28.17 8.51
CA ARG A 117 10.88 -29.54 8.23
C ARG A 117 10.12 -30.11 7.03
N ASN A 118 10.78 -30.96 6.24
CA ASN A 118 10.17 -31.57 5.06
C ASN A 118 8.87 -32.31 5.39
N GLU A 119 8.85 -33.03 6.53
CA GLU A 119 7.68 -33.80 6.96
C GLU A 119 6.48 -32.90 7.31
N ASP A 120 6.72 -31.80 8.00
CA ASP A 120 5.67 -30.85 8.38
C ASP A 120 5.13 -30.09 7.15
N PHE A 121 6.02 -29.75 6.21
CA PHE A 121 5.61 -29.14 4.94
C PHE A 121 4.70 -30.08 4.12
N ILE A 122 5.05 -31.37 4.01
CA ILE A 122 4.25 -32.34 3.24
C ILE A 122 2.83 -32.50 3.79
N ARG A 123 2.61 -32.25 5.08
CA ARG A 123 1.28 -32.33 5.70
C ARG A 123 0.34 -31.22 5.24
N ILE A 124 0.88 -30.03 4.98
CA ILE A 124 0.11 -28.86 4.57
C ILE A 124 0.10 -28.65 3.05
N TRP A 125 0.98 -29.32 2.31
CA TRP A 125 1.10 -29.19 0.88
C TRP A 125 -0.03 -29.88 0.10
N THR A 126 -0.64 -29.17 -0.84
CA THR A 126 -1.76 -29.70 -1.66
C THR A 126 -1.32 -30.62 -2.81
N GLY A 127 -0.02 -30.77 -3.01
CA GLY A 127 0.56 -31.54 -4.12
C GLY A 127 0.79 -30.73 -5.40
N ILE A 128 0.55 -29.43 -5.41
CA ILE A 128 0.71 -28.58 -6.60
C ILE A 128 2.02 -27.80 -6.53
N ILE A 129 2.75 -27.83 -7.66
CA ILE A 129 3.99 -27.09 -7.88
C ILE A 129 3.82 -26.27 -9.16
N ILE A 130 4.23 -25.01 -9.15
CA ILE A 130 4.27 -24.17 -10.34
C ILE A 130 5.70 -23.70 -10.56
N LEU A 131 6.33 -24.23 -11.60
CA LEU A 131 7.66 -23.87 -12.04
C LEU A 131 7.58 -22.74 -13.06
N PHE A 132 8.59 -21.87 -13.07
CA PHE A 132 8.66 -20.74 -14.00
C PHE A 132 10.03 -20.69 -14.66
N GLU A 133 10.02 -20.38 -15.94
CA GLU A 133 11.21 -20.09 -16.71
C GLU A 133 11.02 -18.79 -17.51
N PRO A 134 12.10 -18.03 -17.78
CA PRO A 134 12.00 -16.86 -18.63
C PRO A 134 11.63 -17.26 -20.05
N SER A 135 10.64 -16.60 -20.65
CA SER A 135 10.35 -16.73 -22.08
C SER A 135 11.47 -16.07 -22.90
N ILE A 136 11.78 -16.61 -24.09
CA ILE A 136 12.81 -16.10 -25.02
C ILE A 136 12.56 -14.62 -25.36
N ASN A 137 11.32 -14.13 -25.24
CA ASN A 137 10.92 -12.75 -25.49
C ASN A 137 10.89 -11.87 -24.24
N LEU A 138 11.58 -12.23 -23.16
CA LEU A 138 11.74 -11.36 -22.01
C LEU A 138 12.46 -10.06 -22.42
N GLN A 139 11.69 -9.10 -22.93
CA GLN A 139 12.16 -7.73 -22.97
C GLN A 139 12.26 -7.26 -21.52
N THR A 140 13.46 -7.14 -21.01
CA THR A 140 13.78 -6.45 -19.77
C THR A 140 13.31 -4.99 -19.92
N LYS A 141 12.01 -4.74 -19.75
CA LYS A 141 11.51 -3.38 -19.57
C LYS A 141 12.08 -2.92 -18.23
N LYS A 142 13.22 -2.21 -18.29
CA LYS A 142 13.66 -1.37 -17.15
C LYS A 142 12.43 -0.66 -16.62
N GLU A 143 12.20 -0.75 -15.31
CA GLU A 143 11.17 0.06 -14.67
C GLU A 143 11.34 1.50 -15.16
N LYS A 144 10.42 1.96 -15.98
CA LYS A 144 10.29 3.38 -16.26
C LYS A 144 9.91 3.97 -14.90
N ASN A 145 10.79 4.83 -14.38
CA ASN A 145 10.55 5.55 -13.14
C ASN A 145 9.08 5.96 -13.06
N PHE A 146 8.36 5.52 -12.04
CA PHE A 146 6.94 5.76 -11.83
C PHE A 146 6.58 7.25 -11.94
N PHE A 147 7.53 8.13 -11.64
CA PHE A 147 7.40 9.58 -11.72
C PHE A 147 7.43 10.16 -13.15
N LEU A 148 8.04 9.49 -14.12
CA LEU A 148 8.15 10.01 -15.49
C LEU A 148 6.79 10.17 -16.20
N PRO A 149 5.85 9.20 -16.16
CA PRO A 149 4.52 9.42 -16.74
C PRO A 149 3.72 10.49 -15.99
N PHE A 150 3.90 10.65 -14.67
CA PHE A 150 3.26 11.72 -13.90
C PHE A 150 3.72 13.12 -14.37
N PHE A 151 5.03 13.32 -14.56
CA PHE A 151 5.58 14.55 -15.12
C PHE A 151 5.12 14.80 -16.57
N SER A 152 4.93 13.77 -17.37
CA SER A 152 4.45 13.92 -18.75
C SER A 152 2.99 14.37 -18.81
N ILE A 153 2.14 13.88 -17.91
CA ILE A 153 0.74 14.32 -17.77
C ILE A 153 0.69 15.76 -17.27
N LEU A 154 1.54 16.11 -16.30
CA LEU A 154 1.65 17.47 -15.77
C LEU A 154 2.10 18.46 -16.87
N SER A 155 3.09 18.08 -17.67
CA SER A 155 3.61 18.93 -18.76
C SER A 155 2.60 19.12 -19.91
N ARG A 156 1.70 18.17 -20.11
CA ARG A 156 0.68 18.23 -21.18
C ARG A 156 -0.45 19.22 -20.87
N ASN A 157 -0.72 19.49 -19.59
CA ASN A 157 -1.82 20.34 -19.13
C ASN A 157 -1.35 21.63 -18.42
N LYS A 158 -0.23 22.22 -18.87
CA LYS A 158 0.42 23.39 -18.24
C LYS A 158 -0.57 24.53 -17.95
N LYS A 159 -1.51 24.82 -18.86
CA LYS A 159 -2.50 25.90 -18.69
C LYS A 159 -3.43 25.65 -17.49
N VAL A 160 -3.93 24.42 -17.33
CA VAL A 160 -4.84 24.06 -16.23
C VAL A 160 -4.11 24.11 -14.90
N ILE A 161 -2.89 23.61 -14.87
CA ILE A 161 -2.04 23.60 -13.65
C ILE A 161 -1.68 25.03 -13.25
N SER A 162 -1.25 25.87 -14.21
CA SER A 162 -0.94 27.27 -13.94
C SER A 162 -2.17 28.02 -13.41
N PHE A 163 -3.35 27.80 -14.00
CA PHE A 163 -4.60 28.38 -13.51
C PHE A 163 -4.96 27.91 -12.10
N SER A 164 -4.82 26.62 -11.81
CA SER A 164 -5.08 26.07 -10.47
C SER A 164 -4.12 26.64 -9.41
N ILE A 165 -2.84 26.78 -9.73
CA ILE A 165 -1.86 27.42 -8.85
C ILE A 165 -2.21 28.88 -8.59
N LEU A 166 -2.55 29.63 -9.63
CA LEU A 166 -2.94 31.03 -9.52
C LEU A 166 -4.21 31.20 -8.67
N ALA A 167 -5.22 30.36 -8.89
CA ALA A 167 -6.46 30.37 -8.11
C ALA A 167 -6.19 30.05 -6.61
N SER A 168 -5.35 29.06 -6.33
CA SER A 168 -4.95 28.72 -4.94
C SER A 168 -4.24 29.87 -4.27
N LEU A 169 -3.35 30.56 -4.99
CA LEU A 169 -2.62 31.69 -4.46
C LEU A 169 -3.53 32.89 -4.17
N LEU A 170 -4.54 33.13 -5.03
CA LEU A 170 -5.55 34.16 -4.81
C LEU A 170 -6.41 33.85 -3.58
N LEU A 171 -6.85 32.60 -3.40
CA LEU A 171 -7.60 32.19 -2.22
C LEU A 171 -6.80 32.33 -0.92
N LEU A 172 -5.51 32.01 -0.97
CA LEU A 172 -4.62 32.18 0.17
C LEU A 172 -4.46 33.66 0.53
N LEU A 173 -4.31 34.55 -0.46
CA LEU A 173 -4.23 36.00 -0.26
C LEU A 173 -5.52 36.55 0.37
N LEU A 174 -6.69 36.15 -0.14
CA LEU A 174 -7.99 36.51 0.45
C LEU A 174 -8.12 36.03 1.89
N GLY A 175 -7.64 34.83 2.22
CA GLY A 175 -7.62 34.31 3.60
C GLY A 175 -6.78 35.16 4.53
N VAL A 176 -5.60 35.59 4.08
CA VAL A 176 -4.73 36.48 4.87
C VAL A 176 -5.39 37.84 5.11
N ILE A 177 -5.96 38.45 4.06
CA ILE A 177 -6.69 39.73 4.16
C ILE A 177 -7.85 39.60 5.16
N THR A 178 -8.61 38.53 5.10
CA THR A 178 -9.73 38.27 6.02
C THR A 178 -9.26 38.14 7.45
N ALA A 179 -8.13 37.43 7.69
CA ALA A 179 -7.53 37.30 9.02
C ALA A 179 -7.10 38.66 9.61
N PHE A 180 -6.47 39.51 8.81
CA PHE A 180 -6.11 40.88 9.21
C PHE A 180 -7.35 41.75 9.48
N PHE A 181 -8.41 41.63 8.68
CA PHE A 181 -9.65 42.32 8.89
C PHE A 181 -10.33 41.92 10.20
N TYR A 182 -10.39 40.63 10.51
CA TYR A 182 -10.90 40.15 11.80
C TYR A 182 -10.07 40.65 12.98
N LYS A 183 -8.74 40.62 12.85
CA LYS A 183 -7.86 41.16 13.89
C LYS A 183 -8.14 42.65 14.17
N TYR A 184 -8.23 43.45 13.09
CA TYR A 184 -8.53 44.89 13.21
C TYR A 184 -9.93 45.13 13.85
N LEU A 185 -10.94 44.38 13.45
CA LEU A 185 -12.28 44.47 14.06
C LEU A 185 -12.24 44.12 15.55
N PHE A 186 -11.54 43.09 15.92
CA PHE A 186 -11.43 42.71 17.34
C PHE A 186 -10.66 43.75 18.14
N ASP A 187 -9.57 44.26 17.65
CA ASP A 187 -8.73 45.24 18.36
C ASP A 187 -9.49 46.60 18.50
N GLU A 188 -10.14 47.10 17.46
CA GLU A 188 -10.79 48.41 17.45
C GLU A 188 -12.17 48.38 18.15
N ILE A 189 -13.04 47.39 17.86
CA ILE A 189 -14.43 47.37 18.35
C ILE A 189 -14.54 46.82 19.76
N LEU A 190 -13.82 45.74 20.10
CA LEU A 190 -13.90 45.18 21.46
C LEU A 190 -13.16 46.06 22.47
N PHE A 191 -12.02 46.62 22.13
CA PHE A 191 -11.26 47.47 23.04
C PHE A 191 -11.95 48.81 23.26
N SER A 192 -12.48 49.47 22.22
CA SER A 192 -13.21 50.73 22.34
C SER A 192 -14.54 50.58 23.08
N ASN A 193 -15.32 49.53 22.79
CA ASN A 193 -16.60 49.27 23.49
C ASN A 193 -16.39 48.82 24.95
N SER A 194 -15.34 48.14 25.31
CA SER A 194 -15.07 47.75 26.71
C SER A 194 -14.74 48.98 27.58
N ILE A 195 -14.03 49.96 27.06
CA ILE A 195 -13.71 51.19 27.78
C ILE A 195 -14.97 52.05 27.93
N PHE A 196 -15.81 52.13 26.87
CA PHE A 196 -17.06 52.88 26.94
C PHE A 196 -18.10 52.24 27.90
N SER A 197 -18.21 50.91 27.92
CA SER A 197 -19.09 50.21 28.85
C SER A 197 -18.63 50.28 30.31
N LEU A 198 -17.33 50.23 30.57
CA LEU A 198 -16.76 50.38 31.92
C LEU A 198 -16.98 51.79 32.47
N ASN A 199 -16.78 52.84 31.66
CA ASN A 199 -17.06 54.20 32.06
C ASN A 199 -18.55 54.47 32.27
N SER A 200 -19.43 53.87 31.49
CA SER A 200 -20.87 54.00 31.67
C SER A 200 -21.38 53.29 32.95
N PHE A 201 -20.73 52.18 33.31
CA PHE A 201 -21.09 51.41 34.52
C PHE A 201 -20.58 52.11 35.81
N SER A 202 -19.44 52.83 35.76
CA SER A 202 -18.94 53.61 36.92
C SER A 202 -19.78 54.82 37.21
N LEU A 203 -20.51 55.37 36.21
CA LEU A 203 -21.43 56.52 36.41
C LEU A 203 -22.81 56.13 36.96
N LEU A 204 -23.17 54.83 36.89
CA LEU A 204 -24.47 54.31 37.34
C LEU A 204 -24.44 53.72 38.76
N VAL A 205 -23.31 53.60 39.40
CA VAL A 205 -23.26 53.17 40.82
C VAL A 205 -23.30 54.41 41.73
N PRO A 206 -24.44 54.69 42.38
CA PRO A 206 -24.49 55.79 43.38
C PRO A 206 -23.61 55.38 44.54
N VAL A 207 -22.66 56.24 44.89
CA VAL A 207 -21.90 56.17 46.15
C VAL A 207 -22.90 56.45 47.31
N GLU A 208 -23.43 55.39 47.86
CA GLU A 208 -24.21 55.48 49.08
C GLU A 208 -23.32 55.79 50.27
N ASN A 209 -23.22 57.08 50.59
CA ASN A 209 -22.60 57.59 51.79
C ASN A 209 -23.42 57.08 53.04
N ARG A 210 -22.86 56.08 53.67
CA ARG A 210 -23.30 55.78 55.03
C ARG A 210 -22.55 56.63 56.04
N HIS A 211 -23.15 57.75 56.36
CA HIS A 211 -22.82 58.43 57.54
C HIS A 211 -23.39 57.74 58.76
N SER A 212 -22.51 57.62 59.73
CA SER A 212 -22.75 57.68 61.18
C SER A 212 -23.88 56.90 61.82
N VAL A 213 -23.52 55.98 62.69
CA VAL A 213 -24.24 55.83 63.98
C VAL A 213 -23.19 55.85 65.08
N THR A 214 -23.13 56.97 65.72
CA THR A 214 -22.65 57.13 67.11
C THR A 214 -23.75 56.66 68.04
N GLY A 215 -23.43 55.91 69.08
CA GLY A 215 -24.25 55.51 70.17
C GLY A 215 -23.59 54.46 71.04
#